data_45adae83d8fe8fc8875e17cfe4d800c5
#
_entry.id   45adae83d8fe8fc8875e17cfe4d800c5
#
_cell.length_a   1.000
_cell.length_b   1.000
_cell.length_c   1.000
_cell.angle_alpha   90.00
_cell.angle_beta   90.00
_cell.angle_gamma   90.00
#
_symmetry.space_group_name_H-M   'P 1'
#
loop_
_entity.id
_entity.type
_entity.pdbx_description
1 polymer ?
#
loop_
_entity_poly.entity_id
_entity_poly.type
_entity_poly.pdbx_seq_one_letter_code
_entity_poly.pdbx_strand_id
1 'polypeptide(L)'
;MAAPVRTSDAQERLYAMVWRWHFFAALFVVPFALLLAATGGVYLFKPQIEEWLYAGLYNVPHASGSVDADAQLGAALAKFPGFKTVAYTPPPGDTRSALVRLQEAEGKQITVAIDPRSGTVLGVIDEQHRAMQIVRDLHGKLLFGKAGQAIQELAASWAMVLLITGLYMWWPRRGSALRGTVVPRLATQGRTFWRDLHAVTGFWVSALLVFLVATGLPWSLVSGKVLNEIAGHVGKGNPEIGVGWDGGGSTVLKSNPPGQGWAVDHAQHLAGAGHSHAAAGAAPLALARVVEIARTLPGIAPGFEIRFPVDAQGVFSVVTDSETDPEATAYVHLDQYTGAVVSDVRWPDFGPLSKAIALGVSLHEGRYFGLPNQLLGLAACVGLVALVTAGIVMWWRRRPAGSLGAPPAPKDFRVGPGILALAILLGLIMPLMAASLVLVLGIDWGANRWLRKAVAT
;
A
#
# COMPACT_ATOMS: atom_id res chain seq x y z
N MET A 1 46.91 7.54 -25.27
CA MET A 1 46.67 7.48 -23.82
C MET A 1 46.09 8.82 -23.37
N ALA A 2 44.81 8.90 -23.07
CA ALA A 2 44.18 10.11 -22.53
C ALA A 2 44.61 10.28 -21.06
N ALA A 3 45.07 11.50 -20.68
CA ALA A 3 45.47 11.82 -19.32
C ALA A 3 44.29 11.60 -18.34
N PRO A 4 44.53 11.05 -17.13
CA PRO A 4 43.45 10.84 -16.14
C PRO A 4 42.90 12.22 -15.74
N VAL A 5 41.56 12.37 -15.94
CA VAL A 5 40.83 13.55 -15.44
C VAL A 5 40.98 13.54 -13.90
N ARG A 6 41.72 14.52 -13.34
CA ARG A 6 41.81 14.71 -11.87
C ARG A 6 40.42 15.10 -11.37
N THR A 7 39.83 14.25 -10.52
CA THR A 7 38.64 14.61 -9.73
C THR A 7 39.04 15.80 -8.83
N SER A 8 38.18 16.83 -8.76
CA SER A 8 38.45 17.96 -7.85
C SER A 8 38.36 17.46 -6.41
N ASP A 9 39.14 18.02 -5.48
CA ASP A 9 39.08 17.69 -4.04
C ASP A 9 37.65 17.82 -3.47
N ALA A 10 36.83 18.69 -4.05
CA ALA A 10 35.44 18.86 -3.69
C ALA A 10 34.58 17.61 -4.06
N GLN A 11 34.83 16.99 -5.21
CA GLN A 11 34.13 15.77 -5.63
C GLN A 11 34.50 14.55 -4.78
N GLU A 12 35.75 14.46 -4.37
CA GLU A 12 36.20 13.38 -3.47
C GLU A 12 35.59 13.52 -2.08
N ARG A 13 35.54 14.73 -1.53
CA ARG A 13 34.87 15.02 -0.26
C ARG A 13 33.38 14.74 -0.33
N LEU A 14 32.71 15.14 -1.41
CA LEU A 14 31.30 14.85 -1.62
C LEU A 14 31.05 13.33 -1.67
N TYR A 15 31.85 12.58 -2.43
CA TYR A 15 31.73 11.12 -2.50
C TYR A 15 31.88 10.45 -1.14
N ALA A 16 32.89 10.86 -0.36
CA ALA A 16 33.14 10.31 0.97
C ALA A 16 31.95 10.61 1.94
N MET A 17 31.37 11.82 1.84
CA MET A 17 30.20 12.19 2.64
C MET A 17 28.96 11.43 2.23
N VAL A 18 28.67 11.30 0.92
CA VAL A 18 27.54 10.53 0.41
C VAL A 18 27.67 9.06 0.81
N TRP A 19 28.86 8.49 0.73
CA TRP A 19 29.10 7.13 1.22
C TRP A 19 28.81 6.97 2.73
N ARG A 20 29.18 7.96 3.55
CA ARG A 20 28.87 7.99 4.97
C ARG A 20 27.38 8.07 5.23
N TRP A 21 26.65 8.93 4.52
CA TRP A 21 25.19 9.03 4.64
C TRP A 21 24.49 7.74 4.21
N HIS A 22 24.91 7.15 3.09
CA HIS A 22 24.41 5.87 2.62
C HIS A 22 24.60 4.76 3.66
N PHE A 23 25.76 4.72 4.30
CA PHE A 23 26.07 3.74 5.35
C PHE A 23 25.14 3.87 6.56
N PHE A 24 24.96 5.07 7.10
CA PHE A 24 24.10 5.28 8.27
C PHE A 24 22.62 5.10 7.94
N ALA A 25 22.17 5.55 6.79
CA ALA A 25 20.82 5.30 6.30
C ALA A 25 20.57 3.78 6.14
N ALA A 26 21.56 3.04 5.58
CA ALA A 26 21.44 1.60 5.44
C ALA A 26 21.34 0.88 6.79
N LEU A 27 22.09 1.32 7.80
CA LEU A 27 22.03 0.73 9.14
C LEU A 27 20.63 0.81 9.75
N PHE A 28 19.91 1.90 9.48
CA PHE A 28 18.52 2.06 9.90
C PHE A 28 17.54 1.29 8.99
N VAL A 29 17.67 1.39 7.66
CA VAL A 29 16.68 0.89 6.69
C VAL A 29 16.72 -0.63 6.52
N VAL A 30 17.88 -1.26 6.63
CA VAL A 30 18.10 -2.68 6.32
C VAL A 30 17.10 -3.64 6.98
N PRO A 31 16.82 -3.59 8.30
CA PRO A 31 15.87 -4.52 8.90
C PRO A 31 14.45 -4.35 8.31
N PHE A 32 14.03 -3.12 8.06
CA PHE A 32 12.72 -2.83 7.47
C PHE A 32 12.65 -3.23 5.99
N ALA A 33 13.71 -3.00 5.22
CA ALA A 33 13.80 -3.40 3.83
C ALA A 33 13.67 -4.92 3.65
N LEU A 34 14.30 -5.72 4.52
CA LEU A 34 14.16 -7.17 4.50
C LEU A 34 12.74 -7.60 4.86
N LEU A 35 12.14 -6.98 5.88
CA LEU A 35 10.76 -7.25 6.27
C LEU A 35 9.78 -6.88 5.14
N LEU A 36 9.93 -5.70 4.54
CA LEU A 36 9.12 -5.25 3.40
C LEU A 36 9.25 -6.18 2.20
N ALA A 37 10.47 -6.62 1.86
CA ALA A 37 10.69 -7.57 0.78
C ALA A 37 10.02 -8.93 1.05
N ALA A 38 10.14 -9.45 2.27
CA ALA A 38 9.54 -10.72 2.64
C ALA A 38 8.00 -10.66 2.64
N THR A 39 7.43 -9.67 3.33
CA THR A 39 5.98 -9.52 3.44
C THR A 39 5.33 -9.10 2.11
N GLY A 40 5.97 -8.20 1.36
CA GLY A 40 5.52 -7.81 0.03
C GLY A 40 5.57 -8.98 -0.96
N GLY A 41 6.67 -9.74 -0.97
CA GLY A 41 6.80 -10.93 -1.82
C GLY A 41 5.72 -11.98 -1.54
N VAL A 42 5.33 -12.18 -0.29
CA VAL A 42 4.20 -13.07 0.08
C VAL A 42 2.86 -12.44 -0.36
N TYR A 43 2.67 -11.15 -0.11
CA TYR A 43 1.39 -10.47 -0.39
C TYR A 43 1.06 -10.38 -1.88
N LEU A 44 2.08 -10.36 -2.77
CA LEU A 44 1.88 -10.44 -4.22
C LEU A 44 1.02 -11.65 -4.64
N PHE A 45 1.11 -12.74 -3.89
CA PHE A 45 0.35 -13.99 -4.15
C PHE A 45 -0.89 -14.13 -3.26
N LYS A 46 -1.40 -13.02 -2.70
CA LYS A 46 -2.61 -13.00 -1.86
C LYS A 46 -3.77 -13.78 -2.48
N PRO A 47 -4.16 -13.57 -3.77
CA PRO A 47 -5.30 -14.27 -4.35
C PRO A 47 -5.12 -15.79 -4.32
N GLN A 48 -3.95 -16.29 -4.69
CA GLN A 48 -3.65 -17.73 -4.75
C GLN A 48 -3.58 -18.33 -3.33
N ILE A 49 -2.95 -17.61 -2.39
CA ILE A 49 -2.82 -18.05 -1.00
C ILE A 49 -4.18 -18.10 -0.32
N GLU A 50 -5.02 -17.08 -0.48
CA GLU A 50 -6.36 -17.04 0.12
C GLU A 50 -7.29 -18.09 -0.51
N GLU A 51 -7.24 -18.29 -1.82
CA GLU A 51 -7.98 -19.34 -2.49
C GLU A 51 -7.60 -20.73 -1.93
N TRP A 52 -6.31 -20.97 -1.70
CA TRP A 52 -5.83 -22.21 -1.11
C TRP A 52 -6.22 -22.37 0.36
N LEU A 53 -6.04 -21.32 1.17
CA LEU A 53 -6.31 -21.37 2.63
C LEU A 53 -7.80 -21.52 2.94
N TYR A 54 -8.65 -20.86 2.16
CA TYR A 54 -10.09 -20.81 2.39
C TYR A 54 -10.90 -21.59 1.35
N ALA A 55 -10.26 -22.50 0.62
CA ALA A 55 -10.89 -23.28 -0.46
C ALA A 55 -12.20 -23.95 -0.02
N GLY A 56 -12.24 -24.52 1.18
CA GLY A 56 -13.43 -25.15 1.74
C GLY A 56 -14.56 -24.19 2.15
N LEU A 57 -14.27 -22.88 2.20
CA LEU A 57 -15.26 -21.84 2.48
C LEU A 57 -15.73 -21.14 1.20
N TYR A 58 -14.85 -21.03 0.20
CA TYR A 58 -15.15 -20.34 -1.04
C TYR A 58 -15.79 -21.24 -2.09
N ASN A 59 -15.46 -22.55 -2.07
CA ASN A 59 -15.89 -23.47 -3.11
C ASN A 59 -17.00 -24.39 -2.58
N VAL A 60 -18.04 -24.56 -3.39
CA VAL A 60 -19.13 -25.48 -3.15
C VAL A 60 -19.27 -26.44 -4.33
N PRO A 61 -19.70 -27.71 -4.11
CA PRO A 61 -19.93 -28.64 -5.21
C PRO A 61 -20.97 -28.10 -6.19
N HIS A 62 -20.86 -28.38 -7.48
CA HIS A 62 -21.88 -28.00 -8.45
C HIS A 62 -23.19 -28.78 -8.20
N ALA A 63 -24.31 -28.07 -8.04
CA ALA A 63 -25.62 -28.69 -7.93
C ALA A 63 -26.71 -27.66 -8.31
N SER A 64 -27.90 -28.16 -8.62
CA SER A 64 -29.09 -27.35 -8.92
C SER A 64 -29.77 -26.85 -7.64
N GLY A 65 -30.43 -25.70 -7.72
CA GLY A 65 -31.17 -25.05 -6.66
C GLY A 65 -30.48 -23.79 -6.12
N SER A 66 -31.26 -22.88 -5.62
CA SER A 66 -30.76 -21.65 -4.97
C SER A 66 -31.74 -21.21 -3.91
N VAL A 67 -31.21 -20.95 -2.72
CA VAL A 67 -31.91 -20.23 -1.66
C VAL A 67 -31.71 -18.74 -1.91
N ASP A 68 -32.75 -17.93 -1.71
CA ASP A 68 -32.67 -16.50 -1.93
C ASP A 68 -31.66 -15.80 -0.99
N ALA A 69 -31.29 -14.58 -1.32
CA ALA A 69 -30.30 -13.84 -0.57
C ALA A 69 -30.76 -13.49 0.86
N ASP A 70 -32.07 -13.28 1.06
CA ASP A 70 -32.64 -12.98 2.38
C ASP A 70 -32.55 -14.20 3.31
N ALA A 71 -32.83 -15.40 2.79
CA ALA A 71 -32.70 -16.62 3.54
C ALA A 71 -31.23 -16.94 3.87
N GLN A 72 -30.30 -16.68 2.94
CA GLN A 72 -28.86 -16.79 3.20
C GLN A 72 -28.40 -15.82 4.30
N LEU A 73 -28.85 -14.56 4.23
CA LEU A 73 -28.59 -13.56 5.27
C LEU A 73 -29.19 -13.99 6.62
N GLY A 74 -30.43 -14.48 6.60
CA GLY A 74 -31.12 -14.99 7.80
C GLY A 74 -30.37 -16.11 8.47
N ALA A 75 -29.81 -17.06 7.71
CA ALA A 75 -28.97 -18.14 8.22
C ALA A 75 -27.70 -17.64 8.93
N ALA A 76 -27.03 -16.61 8.36
CA ALA A 76 -25.87 -15.99 8.99
C ALA A 76 -26.24 -15.31 10.32
N LEU A 77 -27.30 -14.50 10.33
CA LEU A 77 -27.76 -13.77 11.51
C LEU A 77 -28.28 -14.70 12.62
N ALA A 78 -28.94 -15.80 12.25
CA ALA A 78 -29.38 -16.81 13.21
C ALA A 78 -28.21 -17.46 13.94
N LYS A 79 -27.05 -17.64 13.27
CA LYS A 79 -25.87 -18.22 13.88
C LYS A 79 -25.07 -17.19 14.70
N PHE A 80 -25.17 -15.91 14.38
CA PHE A 80 -24.45 -14.80 15.03
C PHE A 80 -25.43 -13.71 15.51
N PRO A 81 -26.26 -14.04 16.57
CA PRO A 81 -27.21 -13.08 17.11
C PRO A 81 -26.46 -11.85 17.70
N GLY A 82 -26.98 -10.66 17.44
CA GLY A 82 -26.37 -9.40 17.89
C GLY A 82 -25.34 -8.78 16.94
N PHE A 83 -24.92 -9.50 15.90
CA PHE A 83 -24.12 -8.89 14.82
C PHE A 83 -25.02 -8.09 13.88
N LYS A 84 -24.47 -7.00 13.32
CA LYS A 84 -25.10 -6.21 12.25
C LYS A 84 -24.54 -6.61 10.89
N THR A 85 -25.39 -6.61 9.88
CA THR A 85 -24.95 -6.85 8.50
C THR A 85 -24.19 -5.63 7.98
N VAL A 86 -22.99 -5.87 7.45
CA VAL A 86 -22.15 -4.85 6.80
C VAL A 86 -22.23 -4.98 5.29
N ALA A 87 -22.07 -6.21 4.79
CA ALA A 87 -22.06 -6.47 3.36
C ALA A 87 -22.52 -7.89 3.02
N TYR A 88 -22.95 -8.03 1.77
CA TYR A 88 -23.28 -9.32 1.17
C TYR A 88 -22.64 -9.40 -0.22
N THR A 89 -21.95 -10.49 -0.51
CA THR A 89 -21.41 -10.81 -1.83
C THR A 89 -22.14 -12.03 -2.38
N PRO A 90 -22.95 -11.87 -3.43
CA PRO A 90 -23.58 -13.02 -4.07
C PRO A 90 -22.54 -13.93 -4.68
N PRO A 91 -22.81 -15.23 -4.83
CA PRO A 91 -21.89 -16.13 -5.48
C PRO A 91 -21.61 -15.67 -6.92
N PRO A 92 -20.33 -15.52 -7.31
CA PRO A 92 -19.97 -15.10 -8.68
C PRO A 92 -20.20 -16.20 -9.72
N GLY A 93 -20.52 -17.42 -9.30
CA GLY A 93 -20.79 -18.58 -10.16
C GLY A 93 -21.32 -19.75 -9.36
N ASP A 94 -21.71 -20.84 -10.07
CA ASP A 94 -22.42 -21.99 -9.51
C ASP A 94 -21.61 -22.84 -8.54
N THR A 95 -20.31 -22.67 -8.51
CA THR A 95 -19.39 -23.43 -7.63
C THR A 95 -18.82 -22.58 -6.50
N ARG A 96 -19.39 -21.38 -6.28
CA ARG A 96 -18.91 -20.45 -5.26
C ARG A 96 -19.94 -20.23 -4.16
N SER A 97 -19.45 -20.03 -2.94
CA SER A 97 -20.27 -19.64 -1.81
C SER A 97 -20.70 -18.18 -1.89
N ALA A 98 -21.82 -17.86 -1.24
CA ALA A 98 -22.16 -16.50 -0.88
C ALA A 98 -21.40 -16.09 0.38
N LEU A 99 -21.06 -14.80 0.49
CA LEU A 99 -20.35 -14.27 1.64
C LEU A 99 -21.18 -13.19 2.32
N VAL A 100 -21.37 -13.31 3.63
CA VAL A 100 -22.04 -12.32 4.48
C VAL A 100 -21.04 -11.73 5.45
N ARG A 101 -20.74 -10.43 5.34
CA ARG A 101 -19.91 -9.73 6.29
C ARG A 101 -20.76 -9.17 7.41
N LEU A 102 -20.42 -9.55 8.62
CA LEU A 102 -21.10 -9.14 9.84
C LEU A 102 -20.15 -8.38 10.75
N GLN A 103 -20.67 -7.44 11.54
CA GLN A 103 -19.91 -6.67 12.51
C GLN A 103 -20.57 -6.71 13.89
N GLU A 104 -19.78 -7.00 14.89
CA GLU A 104 -20.15 -6.92 16.30
C GLU A 104 -20.15 -5.44 16.78
N ALA A 105 -20.87 -5.16 17.87
CA ALA A 105 -20.97 -3.81 18.42
C ALA A 105 -19.61 -3.19 18.76
N GLU A 106 -18.63 -3.99 19.16
CA GLU A 106 -17.26 -3.59 19.48
C GLU A 106 -16.38 -3.38 18.24
N GLY A 107 -16.93 -3.56 17.03
CA GLY A 107 -16.24 -3.30 15.77
C GLY A 107 -15.54 -4.52 15.16
N LYS A 108 -15.56 -5.69 15.80
CA LYS A 108 -15.03 -6.93 15.24
C LYS A 108 -15.85 -7.32 14.00
N GLN A 109 -15.17 -7.63 12.91
CA GLN A 109 -15.81 -8.08 11.66
C GLN A 109 -15.50 -9.55 11.39
N ILE A 110 -16.52 -10.26 10.92
CA ILE A 110 -16.42 -11.64 10.45
C ILE A 110 -17.07 -11.77 9.08
N THR A 111 -16.55 -12.66 8.25
CA THR A 111 -17.20 -13.07 6.98
C THR A 111 -17.71 -14.50 7.12
N VAL A 112 -19.01 -14.67 6.97
CA VAL A 112 -19.71 -15.97 7.04
C VAL A 112 -19.87 -16.47 5.61
N ALA A 113 -19.29 -17.64 5.30
CA ALA A 113 -19.47 -18.33 4.02
C ALA A 113 -20.71 -19.22 4.07
N ILE A 114 -21.55 -19.13 3.05
CA ILE A 114 -22.84 -19.82 2.98
C ILE A 114 -22.95 -20.59 1.67
N ASP A 115 -23.38 -21.83 1.73
CA ASP A 115 -23.79 -22.57 0.54
C ASP A 115 -25.07 -21.95 -0.04
N PRO A 116 -25.03 -21.36 -1.23
CA PRO A 116 -26.17 -20.64 -1.80
C PRO A 116 -27.34 -21.53 -2.15
N ARG A 117 -27.19 -22.85 -2.13
CA ARG A 117 -28.24 -23.82 -2.48
C ARG A 117 -29.05 -24.28 -1.28
N SER A 118 -28.34 -24.53 -0.18
CA SER A 118 -28.95 -25.05 1.04
C SER A 118 -29.18 -23.99 2.11
N GLY A 119 -28.55 -22.84 2.02
CA GLY A 119 -28.48 -21.82 3.07
C GLY A 119 -27.59 -22.26 4.25
N THR A 120 -26.85 -23.37 4.13
CA THR A 120 -26.00 -23.87 5.20
C THR A 120 -24.77 -22.99 5.37
N VAL A 121 -24.46 -22.64 6.63
CA VAL A 121 -23.21 -21.93 6.97
C VAL A 121 -22.05 -22.91 6.89
N LEU A 122 -21.12 -22.67 5.94
CA LEU A 122 -19.92 -23.46 5.70
C LEU A 122 -18.84 -23.20 6.74
N GLY A 123 -18.70 -21.93 7.15
CA GLY A 123 -17.73 -21.51 8.15
C GLY A 123 -17.61 -20.01 8.24
N VAL A 124 -16.60 -19.55 8.98
CA VAL A 124 -16.39 -18.14 9.31
C VAL A 124 -14.93 -17.77 9.13
N ILE A 125 -14.69 -16.58 8.58
CA ILE A 125 -13.38 -15.95 8.51
C ILE A 125 -13.40 -14.75 9.46
N ASP A 126 -12.48 -14.72 10.42
CA ASP A 126 -12.24 -13.54 11.24
C ASP A 126 -11.39 -12.55 10.41
N GLU A 127 -11.96 -11.40 10.03
CA GLU A 127 -11.31 -10.46 9.14
C GLU A 127 -10.06 -9.82 9.74
N GLN A 128 -9.98 -9.69 11.06
CA GLN A 128 -8.82 -9.14 11.76
C GLN A 128 -7.65 -10.13 11.82
N HIS A 129 -7.97 -11.43 11.85
CA HIS A 129 -6.99 -12.52 11.92
C HIS A 129 -6.81 -13.26 10.59
N ARG A 130 -7.32 -12.71 9.51
CA ARG A 130 -7.12 -13.25 8.17
C ARG A 130 -5.62 -13.26 7.82
N ALA A 131 -5.10 -14.37 7.31
CA ALA A 131 -3.66 -14.54 7.10
C ALA A 131 -3.02 -13.37 6.31
N MET A 132 -3.65 -12.99 5.18
CA MET A 132 -3.13 -11.89 4.36
C MET A 132 -3.35 -10.51 4.99
N GLN A 133 -4.32 -10.35 5.89
CA GLN A 133 -4.48 -9.15 6.69
C GLN A 133 -3.31 -8.98 7.68
N ILE A 134 -2.89 -10.06 8.34
CA ILE A 134 -1.72 -10.04 9.22
C ILE A 134 -0.45 -9.70 8.43
N VAL A 135 -0.26 -10.29 7.24
CA VAL A 135 0.88 -9.96 6.37
C VAL A 135 0.86 -8.49 5.97
N ARG A 136 -0.31 -7.94 5.60
CA ARG A 136 -0.51 -6.53 5.27
C ARG A 136 -0.20 -5.61 6.46
N ASP A 137 -0.68 -5.94 7.64
CA ASP A 137 -0.46 -5.14 8.84
C ASP A 137 1.02 -5.20 9.29
N LEU A 138 1.69 -6.33 9.08
CA LEU A 138 3.13 -6.43 9.29
C LEU A 138 3.90 -5.58 8.27
N HIS A 139 3.49 -5.58 6.99
CA HIS A 139 4.09 -4.79 5.93
C HIS A 139 3.98 -3.28 6.16
N GLY A 140 2.80 -2.81 6.54
CA GLY A 140 2.51 -1.37 6.62
C GLY A 140 2.50 -0.78 8.02
N LYS A 141 2.27 -1.59 9.07
CA LYS A 141 2.08 -1.12 10.44
C LYS A 141 2.98 -1.82 11.47
N LEU A 142 3.84 -2.76 11.05
CA LEU A 142 4.70 -3.56 11.94
C LEU A 142 3.92 -4.24 13.09
N LEU A 143 2.62 -4.45 12.93
CA LEU A 143 1.66 -4.89 13.97
C LEU A 143 1.52 -3.92 15.16
N PHE A 144 2.08 -2.70 15.11
CA PHE A 144 2.05 -1.67 16.16
C PHE A 144 1.12 -0.50 15.81
N GLY A 145 0.15 -0.68 14.93
CA GLY A 145 -0.82 0.36 14.56
C GLY A 145 -0.17 1.63 14.02
N LYS A 146 -0.62 2.81 14.47
CA LYS A 146 -0.11 4.10 13.97
C LYS A 146 1.38 4.33 14.23
N ALA A 147 1.90 3.85 15.36
CA ALA A 147 3.33 3.97 15.66
C ALA A 147 4.18 3.16 14.68
N GLY A 148 3.79 1.92 14.41
CA GLY A 148 4.43 1.09 13.40
C GLY A 148 4.34 1.66 12.00
N GLN A 149 3.18 2.24 11.64
CA GLN A 149 2.99 2.92 10.35
C GLN A 149 3.94 4.12 10.19
N ALA A 150 4.13 4.93 11.24
CA ALA A 150 5.09 6.04 11.21
C ALA A 150 6.54 5.56 11.04
N ILE A 151 6.94 4.49 11.74
CA ILE A 151 8.27 3.90 11.61
C ILE A 151 8.48 3.34 10.20
N GLN A 152 7.47 2.68 9.63
CA GLN A 152 7.55 2.10 8.29
C GLN A 152 7.63 3.20 7.21
N GLU A 153 6.84 4.26 7.33
CA GLU A 153 6.93 5.43 6.45
C GLU A 153 8.30 6.09 6.53
N LEU A 154 8.86 6.22 7.73
CA LEU A 154 10.20 6.76 7.93
C LEU A 154 11.26 5.87 7.26
N ALA A 155 11.17 4.54 7.41
CA ALA A 155 12.07 3.60 6.77
C ALA A 155 12.00 3.67 5.23
N ALA A 156 10.79 3.72 4.67
CA ALA A 156 10.56 3.90 3.23
C ALA A 156 11.14 5.23 2.72
N SER A 157 10.98 6.31 3.49
CA SER A 157 11.53 7.62 3.15
C SER A 157 13.07 7.61 3.13
N TRP A 158 13.71 6.98 4.13
CA TRP A 158 15.17 6.83 4.14
C TRP A 158 15.66 5.83 3.09
N ALA A 159 14.84 4.86 2.66
CA ALA A 159 15.15 4.01 1.51
C ALA A 159 15.27 4.83 0.22
N MET A 160 14.44 5.88 0.03
CA MET A 160 14.60 6.81 -1.09
C MET A 160 15.95 7.53 -1.05
N VAL A 161 16.42 7.95 0.14
CA VAL A 161 17.77 8.51 0.31
C VAL A 161 18.84 7.50 -0.06
N LEU A 162 18.67 6.21 0.31
CA LEU A 162 19.58 5.13 -0.09
C LEU A 162 19.62 4.93 -1.61
N LEU A 163 18.49 4.97 -2.28
CA LEU A 163 18.42 4.83 -3.75
C LEU A 163 19.15 5.98 -4.43
N ILE A 164 18.90 7.22 -4.05
CA ILE A 164 19.55 8.41 -4.60
C ILE A 164 21.06 8.36 -4.36
N THR A 165 21.49 8.12 -3.13
CA THR A 165 22.91 8.06 -2.77
C THR A 165 23.60 6.87 -3.40
N GLY A 166 22.92 5.72 -3.52
CA GLY A 166 23.41 4.52 -4.18
C GLY A 166 23.65 4.74 -5.67
N LEU A 167 22.68 5.32 -6.37
CA LEU A 167 22.82 5.67 -7.80
C LEU A 167 23.91 6.72 -8.04
N TYR A 168 24.04 7.71 -7.14
CA TYR A 168 25.15 8.65 -7.19
C TYR A 168 26.52 7.97 -7.07
N MET A 169 26.67 7.00 -6.15
CA MET A 169 27.92 6.24 -5.98
C MET A 169 28.19 5.25 -7.11
N TRP A 170 27.13 4.66 -7.67
CA TRP A 170 27.18 3.75 -8.81
C TRP A 170 27.61 4.48 -10.10
N TRP A 171 27.25 5.78 -10.26
CA TRP A 171 27.47 6.52 -11.51
C TRP A 171 28.93 6.44 -11.97
N PRO A 172 29.19 5.98 -13.21
CA PRO A 172 30.55 5.80 -13.72
C PRO A 172 31.23 7.16 -13.97
N ARG A 173 32.34 7.40 -13.25
CA ARG A 173 33.12 8.65 -13.32
C ARG A 173 34.30 8.60 -14.28
N ARG A 174 34.69 7.44 -14.74
CA ARG A 174 35.79 7.21 -15.69
C ARG A 174 35.35 6.12 -16.64
N GLY A 175 35.76 6.18 -17.94
CA GLY A 175 35.36 5.26 -19.00
C GLY A 175 35.27 3.79 -18.53
N SER A 176 34.12 3.43 -18.02
CA SER A 176 33.90 2.15 -17.36
C SER A 176 33.41 1.15 -18.40
N ALA A 177 33.99 -0.06 -18.36
CA ALA A 177 33.47 -1.17 -19.12
C ALA A 177 32.05 -1.51 -18.66
N LEU A 178 31.17 -1.96 -19.58
CA LEU A 178 29.81 -2.43 -19.25
C LEU A 178 29.82 -3.49 -18.12
N ARG A 179 30.86 -4.34 -18.11
CA ARG A 179 31.08 -5.30 -17.04
C ARG A 179 31.53 -4.61 -15.72
N GLY A 180 30.76 -4.82 -14.68
CA GLY A 180 30.93 -4.20 -13.35
C GLY A 180 30.18 -2.88 -13.20
N THR A 181 29.46 -2.41 -14.26
CA THR A 181 28.56 -1.27 -14.22
C THR A 181 27.11 -1.70 -14.40
N VAL A 182 26.78 -2.33 -15.52
CA VAL A 182 25.41 -2.84 -15.82
C VAL A 182 25.33 -4.36 -15.89
N VAL A 183 26.48 -5.06 -16.01
CA VAL A 183 26.57 -6.51 -15.96
C VAL A 183 27.56 -6.91 -14.87
N PRO A 184 27.16 -7.76 -13.90
CA PRO A 184 28.07 -8.17 -12.82
C PRO A 184 29.19 -9.07 -13.36
N ARG A 185 30.38 -8.95 -12.80
CA ARG A 185 31.52 -9.81 -13.10
C ARG A 185 31.46 -11.08 -12.24
N LEU A 186 30.61 -12.04 -12.61
CA LEU A 186 30.34 -13.25 -11.83
C LEU A 186 31.59 -14.16 -11.67
N ALA A 187 32.55 -14.10 -12.60
CA ALA A 187 33.81 -14.85 -12.51
C ALA A 187 34.80 -14.30 -11.49
N THR A 188 34.56 -13.11 -10.90
CA THR A 188 35.40 -12.53 -9.87
C THR A 188 35.02 -13.08 -8.49
N GLN A 189 35.98 -13.10 -7.59
CA GLN A 189 35.78 -13.55 -6.21
C GLN A 189 35.99 -12.42 -5.19
N GLY A 190 35.66 -12.72 -3.96
CA GLY A 190 35.91 -11.82 -2.84
C GLY A 190 35.14 -10.49 -2.90
N ARG A 191 35.85 -9.39 -2.63
CA ARG A 191 35.23 -8.06 -2.53
C ARG A 191 34.62 -7.56 -3.84
N THR A 192 35.24 -7.87 -4.98
CA THR A 192 34.77 -7.40 -6.28
C THR A 192 33.44 -8.03 -6.64
N PHE A 193 33.26 -9.32 -6.39
CA PHE A 193 31.99 -10.02 -6.59
C PHE A 193 30.83 -9.36 -5.80
N TRP A 194 31.01 -9.16 -4.49
CA TRP A 194 29.96 -8.60 -3.63
C TRP A 194 29.65 -7.14 -3.97
N ARG A 195 30.69 -6.37 -4.34
CA ARG A 195 30.49 -4.99 -4.80
C ARG A 195 29.68 -4.95 -6.09
N ASP A 196 30.02 -5.78 -7.08
CA ASP A 196 29.32 -5.82 -8.34
C ASP A 196 27.89 -6.34 -8.15
N LEU A 197 27.70 -7.36 -7.32
CA LEU A 197 26.37 -7.84 -6.99
C LEU A 197 25.51 -6.72 -6.35
N HIS A 198 26.05 -5.98 -5.39
CA HIS A 198 25.35 -4.87 -4.76
C HIS A 198 25.08 -3.73 -5.77
N ALA A 199 26.08 -3.25 -6.46
CA ALA A 199 25.98 -2.06 -7.29
C ALA A 199 25.15 -2.29 -8.56
N VAL A 200 25.32 -3.44 -9.22
CA VAL A 200 24.60 -3.78 -10.46
C VAL A 200 23.15 -4.15 -10.16
N THR A 201 22.92 -4.98 -9.13
CA THR A 201 21.55 -5.28 -8.69
C THR A 201 20.85 -4.00 -8.26
N GLY A 202 21.53 -3.14 -7.47
CA GLY A 202 21.00 -1.85 -7.03
C GLY A 202 20.59 -0.95 -8.19
N PHE A 203 21.39 -0.89 -9.25
CA PHE A 203 21.03 -0.15 -10.46
C PHE A 203 19.74 -0.70 -11.11
N TRP A 204 19.68 -2.00 -11.38
CA TRP A 204 18.53 -2.59 -12.07
C TRP A 204 17.24 -2.55 -11.28
N VAL A 205 17.29 -2.76 -9.95
CA VAL A 205 16.08 -2.73 -9.13
C VAL A 205 15.68 -1.33 -8.69
N SER A 206 16.55 -0.32 -8.84
CA SER A 206 16.28 1.03 -8.31
C SER A 206 15.01 1.65 -8.89
N ALA A 207 14.75 1.50 -10.19
CA ALA A 207 13.53 2.01 -10.81
C ALA A 207 12.27 1.35 -10.24
N LEU A 208 12.30 0.02 -10.04
CA LEU A 208 11.21 -0.73 -9.42
C LEU A 208 11.02 -0.32 -7.96
N LEU A 209 12.11 -0.16 -7.20
CA LEU A 209 12.03 0.25 -5.79
C LEU A 209 11.51 1.69 -5.63
N VAL A 210 11.93 2.63 -6.50
CA VAL A 210 11.37 3.98 -6.55
C VAL A 210 9.88 3.93 -6.83
N PHE A 211 9.46 3.13 -7.80
CA PHE A 211 8.05 2.92 -8.13
C PHE A 211 7.27 2.35 -6.93
N LEU A 212 7.79 1.29 -6.29
CA LEU A 212 7.14 0.67 -5.11
C LEU A 212 7.05 1.65 -3.93
N VAL A 213 8.07 2.46 -3.65
CA VAL A 213 8.00 3.49 -2.61
C VAL A 213 6.97 4.54 -2.98
N ALA A 214 6.99 5.07 -4.21
CA ALA A 214 6.05 6.10 -4.65
C ALA A 214 4.59 5.62 -4.59
N THR A 215 4.32 4.40 -5.04
CA THR A 215 2.97 3.81 -5.03
C THR A 215 2.53 3.33 -3.65
N GLY A 216 3.45 3.18 -2.70
CA GLY A 216 3.15 2.93 -1.28
C GLY A 216 2.80 4.19 -0.48
N LEU A 217 3.16 5.40 -0.95
CA LEU A 217 2.90 6.66 -0.24
C LEU A 217 1.43 6.93 0.10
N PRO A 218 0.43 6.62 -0.75
CA PRO A 218 -0.97 6.86 -0.43
C PRO A 218 -1.45 6.22 0.88
N TRP A 219 -0.82 5.10 1.28
CA TRP A 219 -1.15 4.41 2.53
C TRP A 219 -0.30 4.83 3.73
N SER A 220 0.65 5.73 3.55
CA SER A 220 1.50 6.19 4.64
C SER A 220 0.75 7.15 5.57
N LEU A 221 1.23 7.26 6.82
CA LEU A 221 0.52 7.98 7.88
C LEU A 221 0.45 9.49 7.64
N VAL A 222 1.56 10.09 7.23
CA VAL A 222 1.69 11.55 7.07
C VAL A 222 1.69 11.92 5.59
N SER A 223 2.57 11.31 4.79
CA SER A 223 2.67 11.60 3.36
C SER A 223 1.38 11.23 2.63
N GLY A 224 0.69 10.15 3.04
CA GLY A 224 -0.61 9.75 2.49
C GLY A 224 -1.70 10.79 2.75
N LYS A 225 -1.75 11.38 3.96
CA LYS A 225 -2.70 12.47 4.26
C LYS A 225 -2.43 13.71 3.41
N VAL A 226 -1.16 14.13 3.32
CA VAL A 226 -0.77 15.27 2.49
C VAL A 226 -1.13 15.03 1.02
N LEU A 227 -0.88 13.83 0.50
CA LEU A 227 -1.23 13.47 -0.87
C LEU A 227 -2.74 13.52 -1.10
N ASN A 228 -3.55 13.00 -0.16
CA ASN A 228 -5.00 13.01 -0.26
C ASN A 228 -5.58 14.45 -0.16
N GLU A 229 -5.01 15.30 0.70
CA GLU A 229 -5.40 16.72 0.77
C GLU A 229 -5.07 17.45 -0.54
N ILE A 230 -3.89 17.24 -1.12
CA ILE A 230 -3.52 17.80 -2.42
C ILE A 230 -4.47 17.29 -3.50
N ALA A 231 -4.78 16.00 -3.53
CA ALA A 231 -5.71 15.42 -4.49
C ALA A 231 -7.12 16.04 -4.39
N GLY A 232 -7.58 16.30 -3.16
CA GLY A 232 -8.85 17.01 -2.91
C GLY A 232 -8.86 18.44 -3.44
N HIS A 233 -7.76 19.19 -3.25
CA HIS A 233 -7.66 20.59 -3.70
C HIS A 233 -7.47 20.74 -5.22
N VAL A 234 -6.85 19.78 -5.88
CA VAL A 234 -6.69 19.78 -7.35
C VAL A 234 -8.02 19.48 -8.08
N GLY A 235 -9.11 19.37 -7.34
CA GLY A 235 -10.48 19.45 -7.86
C GLY A 235 -11.02 18.14 -8.44
N LYS A 236 -10.35 17.01 -8.22
CA LYS A 236 -10.88 15.68 -8.54
C LYS A 236 -10.20 14.66 -7.63
N GLY A 237 -10.59 14.71 -6.35
CA GLY A 237 -10.10 13.78 -5.34
C GLY A 237 -10.46 12.33 -5.64
N ASN A 238 -9.84 11.42 -4.91
CA ASN A 238 -10.27 10.02 -4.91
C ASN A 238 -11.75 9.98 -4.53
N PRO A 239 -12.60 9.32 -5.31
CA PRO A 239 -13.73 8.69 -4.68
C PRO A 239 -13.12 7.85 -3.58
N GLU A 240 -13.63 7.91 -2.37
CA GLU A 240 -13.10 7.12 -1.27
C GLU A 240 -13.09 5.64 -1.69
N ILE A 241 -12.03 5.27 -2.40
CA ILE A 241 -11.70 3.88 -2.57
C ILE A 241 -11.39 3.47 -1.15
N GLY A 242 -12.22 2.62 -0.57
CA GLY A 242 -12.08 2.13 0.79
C GLY A 242 -10.85 1.26 1.01
N VAL A 243 -9.71 1.77 0.58
CA VAL A 243 -8.37 1.21 0.74
C VAL A 243 -7.73 1.87 1.94
N GLY A 244 -8.49 2.01 3.01
CA GLY A 244 -7.90 2.25 4.31
C GLY A 244 -7.16 1.00 4.75
N TRP A 245 -5.95 1.16 5.24
CA TRP A 245 -5.21 0.11 5.95
C TRP A 245 -6.02 -0.50 7.10
N ASP A 246 -7.11 0.11 7.48
CA ASP A 246 -7.93 -0.23 8.63
C ASP A 246 -8.93 -1.36 8.37
N GLY A 247 -8.97 -1.91 7.14
CA GLY A 247 -9.87 -3.02 6.80
C GLY A 247 -11.37 -2.67 6.94
N GLY A 248 -11.68 -1.49 7.43
CA GLY A 248 -13.02 -0.99 7.74
C GLY A 248 -13.48 0.13 6.82
N GLY A 249 -13.03 0.13 5.58
CA GLY A 249 -13.47 1.10 4.59
C GLY A 249 -14.84 0.81 4.01
N SER A 250 -15.86 0.70 4.84
CA SER A 250 -17.22 0.92 4.37
C SER A 250 -17.51 2.41 4.46
N THR A 251 -17.20 3.15 3.44
CA THR A 251 -17.86 4.42 3.18
C THR A 251 -19.24 4.12 2.65
N VAL A 252 -20.08 3.66 3.54
CA VAL A 252 -21.50 3.90 3.39
C VAL A 252 -21.64 5.41 3.38
N LEU A 253 -22.27 5.97 2.34
CA LEU A 253 -22.70 7.35 2.36
C LEU A 253 -23.57 7.55 3.60
N LYS A 254 -22.93 7.95 4.72
CA LYS A 254 -23.66 8.66 5.75
C LYS A 254 -24.12 9.97 5.11
N SER A 255 -25.29 10.44 5.46
CA SER A 255 -25.67 11.84 5.24
C SER A 255 -24.50 12.71 5.66
N ASN A 256 -23.78 13.29 4.70
CA ASN A 256 -22.40 13.70 4.90
C ASN A 256 -22.27 15.00 5.66
N PRO A 257 -21.28 15.10 6.54
CA PRO A 257 -20.70 16.39 6.84
C PRO A 257 -19.91 16.90 5.61
N PRO A 258 -19.96 18.20 5.29
CA PRO A 258 -19.25 18.79 4.16
C PRO A 258 -17.74 18.56 4.32
N GLY A 259 -17.08 18.05 3.26
CA GLY A 259 -15.63 17.89 3.19
C GLY A 259 -15.08 16.47 3.12
N GLN A 260 -15.89 15.45 2.90
CA GLN A 260 -15.42 14.08 2.71
C GLN A 260 -15.48 13.66 1.23
N GLY A 261 -14.39 13.85 0.54
CA GLY A 261 -14.05 13.25 -0.74
C GLY A 261 -14.92 13.64 -1.95
N TRP A 262 -14.26 13.87 -3.06
CA TRP A 262 -14.87 14.30 -4.32
C TRP A 262 -16.00 13.40 -4.86
N ALA A 263 -15.95 12.09 -4.67
CA ALA A 263 -16.99 11.18 -5.15
C ALA A 263 -18.32 11.44 -4.44
N VAL A 264 -18.26 11.82 -3.19
CA VAL A 264 -19.42 12.13 -2.39
C VAL A 264 -19.98 13.50 -2.76
N ASP A 265 -19.13 14.52 -2.97
CA ASP A 265 -19.55 15.83 -3.43
C ASP A 265 -20.17 15.77 -4.84
N HIS A 266 -19.60 14.92 -5.73
CA HIS A 266 -20.11 14.76 -7.07
C HIS A 266 -21.45 13.99 -7.09
N ALA A 267 -21.58 12.95 -6.26
CA ALA A 267 -22.83 12.24 -6.06
C ALA A 267 -23.94 13.16 -5.52
N GLN A 268 -23.63 14.07 -4.61
CA GLN A 268 -24.56 15.07 -4.10
C GLN A 268 -24.98 16.09 -5.17
N HIS A 269 -24.08 16.51 -6.04
CA HIS A 269 -24.38 17.42 -7.14
C HIS A 269 -25.23 16.78 -8.24
N LEU A 270 -25.04 15.50 -8.54
CA LEU A 270 -25.81 14.77 -9.55
C LEU A 270 -27.19 14.33 -9.04
N ALA A 271 -27.31 14.03 -7.74
CA ALA A 271 -28.55 13.48 -7.16
C ALA A 271 -29.52 14.56 -6.61
N GLY A 272 -29.12 15.81 -6.54
CA GLY A 272 -29.96 16.91 -6.03
C GLY A 272 -30.40 16.82 -4.57
N ALA A 273 -30.21 15.68 -3.90
CA ALA A 273 -30.34 15.42 -2.45
C ALA A 273 -30.00 13.95 -2.19
N GLY A 274 -28.77 13.67 -1.79
CA GLY A 274 -28.22 12.32 -1.64
C GLY A 274 -28.71 11.52 -0.43
N HIS A 275 -30.01 11.51 -0.15
CA HIS A 275 -30.60 10.77 0.97
C HIS A 275 -31.71 9.86 0.49
N SER A 276 -31.78 8.65 1.05
CA SER A 276 -32.99 7.85 0.97
C SER A 276 -34.14 8.57 1.65
N HIS A 277 -35.23 8.77 0.94
CA HIS A 277 -36.45 9.37 1.47
C HIS A 277 -37.45 8.28 1.84
N ALA A 278 -37.54 7.94 3.12
CA ALA A 278 -38.61 7.08 3.61
C ALA A 278 -39.95 7.82 3.51
N ALA A 279 -40.91 7.27 2.76
CA ALA A 279 -42.32 7.55 3.06
C ALA A 279 -42.58 7.07 4.49
N ALA A 280 -43.36 7.81 5.27
CA ALA A 280 -43.64 7.44 6.65
C ALA A 280 -44.10 5.97 6.76
N GLY A 281 -43.30 5.13 7.43
CA GLY A 281 -43.56 3.71 7.63
C GLY A 281 -43.03 2.76 6.53
N ALA A 282 -42.23 3.23 5.57
CA ALA A 282 -41.62 2.35 4.56
C ALA A 282 -40.55 1.45 5.21
N ALA A 283 -40.59 0.15 4.91
CA ALA A 283 -39.54 -0.79 5.27
C ALA A 283 -38.45 -0.79 4.17
N PRO A 284 -37.16 -0.97 4.54
CA PRO A 284 -36.11 -1.16 3.55
C PRO A 284 -36.38 -2.35 2.62
N LEU A 285 -35.86 -2.28 1.41
CA LEU A 285 -35.95 -3.38 0.44
C LEU A 285 -35.34 -4.66 0.98
N ALA A 286 -35.96 -5.80 0.65
CA ALA A 286 -35.37 -7.11 0.86
C ALA A 286 -34.06 -7.25 0.07
N LEU A 287 -33.09 -7.96 0.64
CA LEU A 287 -31.77 -8.14 0.01
C LEU A 287 -31.87 -8.81 -1.37
N ALA A 288 -32.76 -9.80 -1.52
CA ALA A 288 -32.99 -10.46 -2.79
C ALA A 288 -33.39 -9.45 -3.90
N ARG A 289 -34.24 -8.46 -3.57
CA ARG A 289 -34.60 -7.41 -4.50
C ARG A 289 -33.42 -6.48 -4.86
N VAL A 290 -32.58 -6.15 -3.88
CA VAL A 290 -31.36 -5.36 -4.13
C VAL A 290 -30.38 -6.12 -5.02
N VAL A 291 -30.19 -7.43 -4.80
CA VAL A 291 -29.38 -8.30 -5.68
C VAL A 291 -29.94 -8.34 -7.09
N GLU A 292 -31.25 -8.45 -7.25
CA GLU A 292 -31.90 -8.44 -8.56
C GLU A 292 -31.65 -7.10 -9.30
N ILE A 293 -31.86 -5.96 -8.62
CA ILE A 293 -31.58 -4.64 -9.18
C ILE A 293 -30.09 -4.55 -9.56
N ALA A 294 -29.17 -4.92 -8.66
CA ALA A 294 -27.74 -4.85 -8.90
C ALA A 294 -27.29 -5.64 -10.14
N ARG A 295 -27.90 -6.81 -10.39
CA ARG A 295 -27.62 -7.64 -11.56
C ARG A 295 -28.11 -7.01 -12.89
N THR A 296 -29.06 -6.08 -12.84
CA THR A 296 -29.53 -5.34 -14.03
C THR A 296 -28.72 -4.11 -14.33
N LEU A 297 -27.87 -3.65 -13.38
CA LEU A 297 -27.04 -2.48 -13.59
C LEU A 297 -25.96 -2.74 -14.66
N PRO A 298 -25.79 -1.84 -15.63
CA PRO A 298 -24.82 -2.04 -16.69
C PRO A 298 -23.39 -2.09 -16.13
N GLY A 299 -22.56 -3.03 -16.62
CA GLY A 299 -21.15 -3.12 -16.27
C GLY A 299 -20.83 -3.55 -14.84
N ILE A 300 -21.81 -4.05 -14.08
CA ILE A 300 -21.56 -4.69 -12.80
C ILE A 300 -21.12 -6.13 -13.04
N ALA A 301 -19.87 -6.43 -12.67
CA ALA A 301 -19.29 -7.77 -12.83
C ALA A 301 -19.85 -8.75 -11.79
N PRO A 302 -19.93 -10.07 -12.10
CA PRO A 302 -20.25 -11.09 -11.11
C PRO A 302 -19.28 -11.02 -9.90
N GLY A 303 -19.80 -11.20 -8.70
CA GLY A 303 -19.00 -11.08 -7.48
C GLY A 303 -18.96 -9.68 -6.87
N PHE A 304 -19.87 -8.80 -7.32
CA PHE A 304 -20.07 -7.49 -6.67
C PHE A 304 -20.43 -7.64 -5.20
N GLU A 305 -20.09 -6.62 -4.40
CA GLU A 305 -20.45 -6.53 -2.99
C GLU A 305 -21.62 -5.54 -2.82
N ILE A 306 -22.64 -5.92 -2.08
CA ILE A 306 -23.71 -5.04 -1.62
C ILE A 306 -23.40 -4.65 -0.17
N ARG A 307 -23.14 -3.36 0.06
CA ARG A 307 -22.98 -2.80 1.41
C ARG A 307 -24.32 -2.28 1.92
N PHE A 308 -24.58 -2.53 3.18
CA PHE A 308 -25.86 -2.19 3.80
C PHE A 308 -25.88 -0.74 4.30
N PRO A 309 -27.06 -0.08 4.29
CA PRO A 309 -27.23 1.23 4.90
C PRO A 309 -26.94 1.17 6.41
N VAL A 310 -26.33 2.23 6.95
CA VAL A 310 -25.99 2.33 8.38
C VAL A 310 -27.19 2.81 9.20
N ASP A 311 -28.05 3.61 8.59
CA ASP A 311 -29.21 4.26 9.23
C ASP A 311 -30.38 4.41 8.24
N ALA A 312 -31.44 5.04 8.69
CA ALA A 312 -32.66 5.24 7.91
C ALA A 312 -32.50 6.19 6.69
N GLN A 313 -31.42 6.99 6.65
CA GLN A 313 -31.09 7.86 5.52
C GLN A 313 -29.99 7.27 4.64
N GLY A 314 -29.38 6.15 5.05
CA GLY A 314 -28.33 5.45 4.30
C GLY A 314 -28.84 4.86 2.99
N VAL A 315 -27.92 4.38 2.19
CA VAL A 315 -28.17 3.76 0.88
C VAL A 315 -27.55 2.36 0.82
N PHE A 316 -28.10 1.48 -0.01
CA PHE A 316 -27.36 0.32 -0.44
C PHE A 316 -26.27 0.73 -1.40
N SER A 317 -25.06 0.22 -1.24
CA SER A 317 -23.95 0.50 -2.17
C SER A 317 -23.56 -0.79 -2.88
N VAL A 318 -23.78 -0.85 -4.17
CA VAL A 318 -23.30 -1.92 -5.04
C VAL A 318 -21.88 -1.55 -5.48
N VAL A 319 -20.91 -2.35 -5.05
CA VAL A 319 -19.50 -2.09 -5.30
C VAL A 319 -18.93 -3.22 -6.14
N THR A 320 -18.37 -2.87 -7.28
CA THR A 320 -17.48 -3.74 -8.04
C THR A 320 -16.08 -3.23 -7.83
N ASP A 321 -15.35 -3.84 -6.91
CA ASP A 321 -13.93 -3.60 -6.72
C ASP A 321 -13.18 -4.74 -7.39
N SER A 322 -12.83 -4.54 -8.66
CA SER A 322 -12.01 -5.50 -9.38
C SER A 322 -10.56 -5.38 -8.89
N GLU A 323 -10.16 -6.31 -8.05
CA GLU A 323 -8.77 -6.38 -7.59
C GLU A 323 -7.76 -6.48 -8.76
N THR A 324 -8.19 -6.93 -9.92
CA THR A 324 -7.33 -7.12 -11.11
C THR A 324 -7.49 -6.02 -12.17
N ASP A 325 -8.63 -5.34 -12.18
CA ASP A 325 -8.95 -4.33 -13.18
C ASP A 325 -9.57 -3.08 -12.52
N PRO A 326 -8.75 -2.09 -12.12
CA PRO A 326 -9.25 -0.85 -11.54
C PRO A 326 -10.23 -0.09 -12.46
N GLU A 327 -10.17 -0.31 -13.78
CA GLU A 327 -11.07 0.35 -14.74
C GLU A 327 -12.49 -0.22 -14.67
N ALA A 328 -12.66 -1.45 -14.18
CA ALA A 328 -13.95 -2.07 -13.93
C ALA A 328 -14.59 -1.64 -12.59
N THR A 329 -13.91 -0.79 -11.82
CA THR A 329 -14.44 -0.30 -10.53
C THR A 329 -15.70 0.54 -10.73
N ALA A 330 -16.75 0.21 -9.98
CA ALA A 330 -18.01 0.91 -9.96
C ALA A 330 -18.57 1.02 -8.54
N TYR A 331 -19.10 2.17 -8.20
CA TYR A 331 -19.84 2.46 -6.97
C TYR A 331 -21.23 2.96 -7.34
N VAL A 332 -22.24 2.09 -7.22
CA VAL A 332 -23.63 2.47 -7.49
C VAL A 332 -24.40 2.48 -6.19
N HIS A 333 -24.98 3.62 -5.86
CA HIS A 333 -25.76 3.81 -4.65
C HIS A 333 -27.25 3.73 -4.97
N LEU A 334 -27.95 2.90 -4.22
CA LEU A 334 -29.39 2.67 -4.39
C LEU A 334 -30.13 3.17 -3.16
N ASP A 335 -31.24 3.88 -3.39
CA ASP A 335 -32.19 4.23 -2.33
C ASP A 335 -32.70 2.97 -1.64
N GLN A 336 -32.60 2.92 -0.31
CA GLN A 336 -32.88 1.69 0.44
C GLN A 336 -34.36 1.28 0.45
N TYR A 337 -35.28 2.20 0.10
CA TYR A 337 -36.72 1.96 0.11
C TYR A 337 -37.28 1.70 -1.29
N THR A 338 -36.80 2.41 -2.29
CA THR A 338 -37.31 2.36 -3.65
C THR A 338 -36.44 1.55 -4.62
N GLY A 339 -35.14 1.38 -4.31
CA GLY A 339 -34.17 0.77 -5.20
C GLY A 339 -33.75 1.69 -6.38
N ALA A 340 -34.18 2.94 -6.38
CA ALA A 340 -33.77 3.89 -7.38
C ALA A 340 -32.27 4.20 -7.26
N VAL A 341 -31.60 4.39 -8.41
CA VAL A 341 -30.20 4.77 -8.43
C VAL A 341 -30.09 6.24 -7.96
N VAL A 342 -29.42 6.45 -6.84
CA VAL A 342 -29.12 7.75 -6.25
C VAL A 342 -27.83 8.34 -6.82
N SER A 343 -26.83 7.48 -7.01
CA SER A 343 -25.54 7.86 -7.57
C SER A 343 -24.91 6.68 -8.29
N ASP A 344 -24.22 6.95 -9.39
CA ASP A 344 -23.45 5.97 -10.17
C ASP A 344 -22.08 6.59 -10.50
N VAL A 345 -21.03 6.11 -9.84
CA VAL A 345 -19.65 6.59 -10.00
C VAL A 345 -18.81 5.50 -10.64
N ARG A 346 -18.22 5.80 -11.78
CA ARG A 346 -17.46 4.88 -12.62
C ARG A 346 -16.04 5.36 -12.85
N TRP A 347 -15.20 4.49 -13.37
CA TRP A 347 -13.82 4.85 -13.71
C TRP A 347 -13.66 6.14 -14.53
N PRO A 348 -14.49 6.46 -15.56
CA PRO A 348 -14.38 7.72 -16.27
C PRO A 348 -14.49 8.97 -15.37
N ASP A 349 -15.25 8.88 -14.27
CA ASP A 349 -15.53 9.99 -13.35
C ASP A 349 -14.35 10.30 -12.42
N PHE A 350 -13.41 9.37 -12.29
CA PHE A 350 -12.23 9.55 -11.47
C PHE A 350 -11.27 10.58 -12.07
N GLY A 351 -10.71 11.44 -11.23
CA GLY A 351 -9.68 12.38 -11.62
C GLY A 351 -8.36 11.70 -12.04
N PRO A 352 -7.52 12.40 -12.82
CA PRO A 352 -6.26 11.82 -13.31
C PRO A 352 -5.34 11.33 -12.19
N LEU A 353 -5.25 12.07 -11.07
CA LEU A 353 -4.44 11.68 -9.91
C LEU A 353 -5.01 10.43 -9.23
N SER A 354 -6.33 10.36 -9.08
CA SER A 354 -7.02 9.20 -8.52
C SER A 354 -6.81 7.94 -9.37
N LYS A 355 -6.89 8.09 -10.69
CA LYS A 355 -6.57 7.02 -11.65
C LYS A 355 -5.13 6.55 -11.51
N ALA A 356 -4.19 7.49 -11.43
CA ALA A 356 -2.77 7.18 -11.27
C ALA A 356 -2.50 6.44 -9.94
N ILE A 357 -3.16 6.84 -8.85
CA ILE A 357 -3.06 6.17 -7.55
C ILE A 357 -3.64 4.77 -7.65
N ALA A 358 -4.85 4.59 -8.17
CA ALA A 358 -5.51 3.29 -8.28
C ALA A 358 -4.69 2.30 -9.13
N LEU A 359 -4.18 2.74 -10.29
CA LEU A 359 -3.29 1.95 -11.14
C LEU A 359 -1.97 1.63 -10.43
N GLY A 360 -1.36 2.64 -9.79
CA GLY A 360 -0.13 2.46 -9.02
C GLY A 360 -0.27 1.41 -7.91
N VAL A 361 -1.38 1.45 -7.19
CA VAL A 361 -1.74 0.48 -6.15
C VAL A 361 -1.89 -0.93 -6.73
N SER A 362 -2.68 -1.09 -7.78
CA SER A 362 -2.91 -2.39 -8.42
C SER A 362 -1.62 -3.00 -8.99
N LEU A 363 -0.74 -2.16 -9.55
CA LEU A 363 0.59 -2.56 -9.99
C LEU A 363 1.52 -2.93 -8.83
N HIS A 364 1.48 -2.16 -7.72
CA HIS A 364 2.27 -2.42 -6.51
C HIS A 364 1.93 -3.77 -5.89
N GLU A 365 0.65 -4.09 -5.82
CA GLU A 365 0.15 -5.35 -5.26
C GLU A 365 0.22 -6.54 -6.22
N GLY A 366 0.73 -6.33 -7.44
CA GLY A 366 0.90 -7.39 -8.43
C GLY A 366 -0.39 -7.85 -9.10
N ARG A 367 -1.46 -7.03 -9.07
CA ARG A 367 -2.80 -7.44 -9.51
C ARG A 367 -3.11 -7.10 -10.96
N TYR A 368 -2.70 -5.93 -11.46
CA TYR A 368 -3.13 -5.34 -12.72
C TYR A 368 -2.86 -6.25 -13.94
N PHE A 369 -1.64 -6.79 -14.06
CA PHE A 369 -1.29 -7.73 -15.13
C PHE A 369 -1.25 -9.20 -14.66
N GLY A 370 -1.79 -9.51 -13.47
CA GLY A 370 -1.77 -10.86 -12.91
C GLY A 370 -0.35 -11.41 -12.72
N LEU A 371 -0.13 -12.67 -13.13
CA LEU A 371 1.14 -13.37 -12.89
C LEU A 371 2.39 -12.64 -13.39
N PRO A 372 2.46 -12.04 -14.58
CA PRO A 372 3.60 -11.22 -14.99
C PRO A 372 3.93 -10.09 -14.04
N ASN A 373 2.92 -9.39 -13.51
CA ASN A 373 3.11 -8.32 -12.52
C ASN A 373 3.60 -8.88 -11.19
N GLN A 374 3.04 -9.99 -10.72
CA GLN A 374 3.49 -10.69 -9.51
C GLN A 374 4.96 -11.11 -9.62
N LEU A 375 5.38 -11.68 -10.75
CA LEU A 375 6.76 -12.09 -10.98
C LEU A 375 7.73 -10.90 -11.04
N LEU A 376 7.31 -9.76 -11.62
CA LEU A 376 8.11 -8.54 -11.62
C LEU A 376 8.28 -7.98 -10.21
N GLY A 377 7.21 -7.93 -9.43
CA GLY A 377 7.24 -7.54 -8.02
C GLY A 377 8.11 -8.47 -7.18
N LEU A 378 7.99 -9.80 -7.39
CA LEU A 378 8.84 -10.79 -6.73
C LEU A 378 10.31 -10.61 -7.10
N ALA A 379 10.63 -10.32 -8.36
CA ALA A 379 12.00 -10.03 -8.80
C ALA A 379 12.56 -8.78 -8.09
N ALA A 380 11.74 -7.75 -7.87
CA ALA A 380 12.14 -6.59 -7.07
C ALA A 380 12.43 -6.96 -5.60
N CYS A 381 11.57 -7.78 -4.98
CA CYS A 381 11.76 -8.26 -3.61
C CYS A 381 13.04 -9.11 -3.48
N VAL A 382 13.25 -10.08 -4.37
CA VAL A 382 14.45 -10.94 -4.39
C VAL A 382 15.71 -10.10 -4.66
N GLY A 383 15.62 -9.15 -5.61
CA GLY A 383 16.69 -8.21 -5.90
C GLY A 383 17.06 -7.34 -4.69
N LEU A 384 16.06 -6.87 -3.93
CA LEU A 384 16.28 -6.11 -2.69
C LEU A 384 16.97 -6.96 -1.62
N VAL A 385 16.54 -8.22 -1.44
CA VAL A 385 17.20 -9.14 -0.50
C VAL A 385 18.65 -9.40 -0.91
N ALA A 386 18.92 -9.64 -2.20
CA ALA A 386 20.28 -9.83 -2.72
C ALA A 386 21.15 -8.57 -2.52
N LEU A 387 20.61 -7.39 -2.80
CA LEU A 387 21.23 -6.09 -2.60
C LEU A 387 21.64 -5.88 -1.14
N VAL A 388 20.70 -6.09 -0.21
CA VAL A 388 20.91 -5.93 1.22
C VAL A 388 21.95 -6.94 1.72
N THR A 389 21.83 -8.22 1.33
CA THR A 389 22.76 -9.27 1.71
C THR A 389 24.18 -8.97 1.25
N ALA A 390 24.34 -8.53 -0.01
CA ALA A 390 25.64 -8.13 -0.52
C ALA A 390 26.23 -6.93 0.25
N GLY A 391 25.40 -5.94 0.59
CA GLY A 391 25.78 -4.82 1.43
C GLY A 391 26.27 -5.22 2.82
N ILE A 392 25.53 -6.12 3.50
CA ILE A 392 25.89 -6.66 4.82
C ILE A 392 27.22 -7.43 4.74
N VAL A 393 27.40 -8.30 3.73
CA VAL A 393 28.65 -9.07 3.56
C VAL A 393 29.84 -8.14 3.31
N MET A 394 29.68 -7.12 2.47
CA MET A 394 30.75 -6.13 2.24
C MET A 394 31.10 -5.37 3.51
N TRP A 395 30.12 -4.95 4.28
CA TRP A 395 30.32 -4.29 5.56
C TRP A 395 31.02 -5.20 6.54
N TRP A 396 30.52 -6.44 6.74
CA TRP A 396 31.10 -7.41 7.68
C TRP A 396 32.57 -7.72 7.41
N ARG A 397 32.94 -7.90 6.13
CA ARG A 397 34.33 -8.19 5.72
C ARG A 397 35.26 -6.99 5.83
N ARG A 398 34.74 -5.79 5.90
CA ARG A 398 35.54 -4.55 5.93
C ARG A 398 35.68 -3.98 7.33
N ARG A 399 34.74 -4.19 8.22
CA ARG A 399 34.71 -3.57 9.54
C ARG A 399 35.93 -4.00 10.35
N PRO A 400 36.66 -3.07 11.03
CA PRO A 400 37.68 -3.43 12.02
C PRO A 400 37.04 -4.17 13.20
N ALA A 401 37.81 -5.08 13.82
CA ALA A 401 37.34 -5.77 15.02
C ALA A 401 36.99 -4.75 16.12
N GLY A 402 35.84 -4.96 16.76
CA GLY A 402 35.37 -4.10 17.86
C GLY A 402 34.81 -2.72 17.43
N SER A 403 34.72 -2.42 16.14
CA SER A 403 34.16 -1.13 15.66
C SER A 403 33.05 -1.30 14.62
N LEU A 404 32.22 -0.27 14.48
CA LEU A 404 31.15 -0.21 13.46
C LEU A 404 31.75 -0.08 12.05
N GLY A 405 32.98 0.38 11.89
CA GLY A 405 33.64 0.60 10.60
C GLY A 405 32.94 1.66 9.73
N ALA A 406 32.31 2.65 10.36
CA ALA A 406 31.69 3.75 9.65
C ALA A 406 32.71 4.54 8.81
N PRO A 407 32.35 5.01 7.60
CA PRO A 407 33.21 5.87 6.82
C PRO A 407 33.56 7.16 7.59
N PRO A 408 34.83 7.63 7.55
CA PRO A 408 35.21 8.86 8.24
C PRO A 408 34.50 10.08 7.62
N ALA A 409 34.19 11.06 8.46
CA ALA A 409 33.68 12.33 7.97
C ALA A 409 34.83 13.12 7.29
N PRO A 410 34.62 13.60 6.05
CA PRO A 410 35.62 14.46 5.42
C PRO A 410 35.72 15.80 6.15
N LYS A 411 36.94 16.30 6.33
CA LYS A 411 37.18 17.62 6.94
C LYS A 411 36.67 18.72 6.00
N ASP A 412 36.15 19.80 6.57
CA ASP A 412 35.70 21.00 5.87
C ASP A 412 34.65 20.77 4.78
N PHE A 413 33.81 19.72 4.93
CA PHE A 413 32.69 19.51 4.02
C PHE A 413 31.60 20.55 4.26
N ARG A 414 31.16 21.20 3.16
CA ARG A 414 30.00 22.10 3.16
C ARG A 414 28.91 21.55 2.27
N VAL A 415 27.67 21.58 2.77
CA VAL A 415 26.50 21.16 2.00
C VAL A 415 26.28 22.19 0.87
N GLY A 416 26.36 21.73 -0.37
CA GLY A 416 26.09 22.58 -1.53
C GLY A 416 24.59 22.85 -1.72
N PRO A 417 24.24 23.94 -2.45
CA PRO A 417 22.84 24.33 -2.64
C PRO A 417 21.99 23.23 -3.32
N GLY A 418 22.55 22.45 -4.24
CA GLY A 418 21.83 21.35 -4.88
C GLY A 418 21.44 20.23 -3.91
N ILE A 419 22.27 19.91 -2.94
CA ILE A 419 21.95 18.93 -1.90
C ILE A 419 20.85 19.47 -0.97
N LEU A 420 20.94 20.75 -0.61
CA LEU A 420 19.92 21.40 0.20
C LEU A 420 18.57 21.44 -0.52
N ALA A 421 18.56 21.82 -1.80
CA ALA A 421 17.34 21.82 -2.62
C ALA A 421 16.71 20.41 -2.71
N LEU A 422 17.53 19.37 -2.92
CA LEU A 422 17.07 17.99 -2.95
C LEU A 422 16.51 17.55 -1.60
N ALA A 423 17.17 17.90 -0.49
CA ALA A 423 16.69 17.59 0.85
C ALA A 423 15.36 18.28 1.17
N ILE A 424 15.19 19.53 0.76
CA ILE A 424 13.92 20.28 0.88
C ILE A 424 12.83 19.61 0.05
N LEU A 425 13.10 19.28 -1.22
CA LEU A 425 12.14 18.62 -2.10
C LEU A 425 11.67 17.27 -1.52
N LEU A 426 12.60 16.44 -1.09
CA LEU A 426 12.28 15.17 -0.44
C LEU A 426 11.51 15.38 0.87
N GLY A 427 11.87 16.40 1.64
CA GLY A 427 11.18 16.74 2.89
C GLY A 427 9.75 17.23 2.70
N LEU A 428 9.45 17.91 1.59
CA LEU A 428 8.08 18.31 1.23
C LEU A 428 7.22 17.11 0.85
N ILE A 429 7.79 16.13 0.13
CA ILE A 429 7.09 14.91 -0.28
C ILE A 429 6.98 13.91 0.89
N MET A 430 8.00 13.87 1.76
CA MET A 430 8.15 12.91 2.86
C MET A 430 8.41 13.65 4.18
N PRO A 431 7.37 14.25 4.82
CA PRO A 431 7.54 15.14 5.98
C PRO A 431 8.21 14.47 7.19
N LEU A 432 7.97 13.17 7.44
CA LEU A 432 8.63 12.45 8.53
C LEU A 432 10.15 12.33 8.33
N MET A 433 10.61 12.20 7.08
CA MET A 433 12.04 12.23 6.78
C MET A 433 12.64 13.61 7.12
N ALA A 434 11.98 14.70 6.72
CA ALA A 434 12.43 16.05 7.06
C ALA A 434 12.51 16.25 8.57
N ALA A 435 11.47 15.86 9.31
CA ALA A 435 11.45 15.95 10.77
C ALA A 435 12.60 15.14 11.41
N SER A 436 12.84 13.91 10.93
CA SER A 436 13.94 13.07 11.43
C SER A 436 15.31 13.65 11.10
N LEU A 437 15.48 14.24 9.91
CA LEU A 437 16.73 14.90 9.53
C LEU A 437 17.02 16.10 10.42
N VAL A 438 16.02 16.94 10.69
CA VAL A 438 16.15 18.09 11.63
C VAL A 438 16.51 17.60 13.02
N LEU A 439 15.87 16.52 13.50
CA LEU A 439 16.17 15.92 14.80
C LEU A 439 17.63 15.42 14.87
N VAL A 440 18.10 14.68 13.87
CA VAL A 440 19.47 14.16 13.80
C VAL A 440 20.49 15.29 13.78
N LEU A 441 20.27 16.32 12.97
CA LEU A 441 21.12 17.51 12.92
C LEU A 441 21.14 18.27 14.24
N GLY A 442 19.99 18.39 14.91
CA GLY A 442 19.86 19.02 16.23
C GLY A 442 20.63 18.25 17.31
N ILE A 443 20.53 16.92 17.33
CA ILE A 443 21.29 16.06 18.24
C ILE A 443 22.80 16.17 17.99
N ASP A 444 23.24 16.11 16.73
CA ASP A 444 24.65 16.23 16.37
C ASP A 444 25.23 17.60 16.79
N TRP A 445 24.48 18.69 16.52
CA TRP A 445 24.88 20.03 16.95
C TRP A 445 24.99 20.15 18.48
N GLY A 446 23.99 19.62 19.22
CA GLY A 446 23.96 19.65 20.68
C GLY A 446 25.12 18.84 21.29
N ALA A 447 25.36 17.63 20.77
CA ALA A 447 26.45 16.76 21.21
C ALA A 447 27.83 17.40 20.96
N ASN A 448 28.04 17.98 19.78
CA ASN A 448 29.28 18.67 19.45
C ASN A 448 29.52 19.92 20.35
N ARG A 449 28.45 20.66 20.69
CA ARG A 449 28.54 21.80 21.60
C ARG A 449 28.87 21.38 23.04
N TRP A 450 28.27 20.29 23.51
CA TRP A 450 28.53 19.73 24.83
C TRP A 450 29.98 19.22 24.96
N LEU A 451 30.45 18.43 23.99
CA LEU A 451 31.83 17.91 23.96
C LEU A 451 32.87 19.07 23.93
N ARG A 452 32.63 20.12 23.17
CA ARG A 452 33.54 21.29 23.13
C ARG A 452 33.59 22.01 24.49
N LYS A 453 32.48 22.06 25.24
CA LYS A 453 32.46 22.63 26.57
C LYS A 453 33.21 21.74 27.60
N ALA A 454 32.99 20.42 27.53
CA ALA A 454 33.64 19.45 28.42
C ALA A 454 35.15 19.34 28.21
N VAL A 455 35.69 19.71 27.05
CA VAL A 455 37.17 19.75 26.79
C VAL A 455 37.77 21.11 27.16
N ALA A 456 36.94 22.16 27.34
CA ALA A 456 37.38 23.51 27.73
C ALA A 456 37.36 23.75 29.24
N THR A 457 36.81 22.82 30.02
CA THR A 457 36.89 22.73 31.49
C THR A 457 37.91 21.69 31.92
#